data_2779e05579c66a2a37e58a3cce21f23c
#
_entry.id   2779e05579c66a2a37e58a3cce21f23c
#
_cell.length_a   1.000
_cell.length_b   1.000
_cell.length_c   1.000
_cell.angle_alpha   90.00
_cell.angle_beta   90.00
_cell.angle_gamma   90.00
#
_symmetry.space_group_name_H-M   'P 1'
#
loop_
_entity.id
_entity.type
_entity.pdbx_description
1 polymer ?
#
loop_
_entity_poly.entity_id
_entity_poly.type
_entity_poly.pdbx_seq_one_letter_code
_entity_poly.pdbx_strand_id
1 'polypeptide(L)'
;MTRYLPALLALLLFTSCDSFFEKESVLPHNPERPELPPARDRRFVVDSIQSHFDYWSRKSTQQADEICLTIFSNSLDSEWHFTPTLEEPLYNYSCFSSEDPVFEQIYTDTLLVRTPCYVDDDNRIILGDSLYSFQQITQQTLAEIDRTGEETIIPPHTETYFYGRYSITYYDIAYTIWLTEMTSQTPITIEGMWQGGIINDDLTIRIESHPL
;
A
#
# COMPACT_ATOMS: atom_id res chain seq x y z
N MET A 1 -54.30 -14.72 12.77
CA MET A 1 -54.11 -13.31 13.10
C MET A 1 -52.69 -13.10 13.59
N THR A 2 -51.97 -12.12 12.99
CA THR A 2 -50.67 -11.57 13.44
C THR A 2 -49.40 -12.44 13.25
N ARG A 3 -48.87 -12.38 12.04
CA ARG A 3 -47.46 -12.75 11.74
C ARG A 3 -46.89 -11.86 10.61
N TYR A 4 -46.81 -10.53 10.84
CA TYR A 4 -46.12 -9.60 9.94
C TYR A 4 -45.52 -8.44 10.71
N LEU A 5 -44.46 -8.70 11.51
CA LEU A 5 -43.74 -7.64 12.21
C LEU A 5 -42.27 -7.94 12.50
N PRO A 6 -41.47 -8.48 11.55
CA PRO A 6 -40.03 -8.17 11.63
C PRO A 6 -39.40 -7.66 10.34
N ALA A 7 -40.17 -7.24 9.34
CA ALA A 7 -39.57 -6.77 8.07
C ALA A 7 -39.36 -5.24 7.99
N LEU A 8 -39.74 -4.47 9.02
CA LEU A 8 -39.65 -3.01 8.99
C LEU A 8 -38.50 -2.43 9.80
N LEU A 9 -37.68 -3.25 10.48
CA LEU A 9 -36.57 -2.78 11.30
C LEU A 9 -35.20 -2.88 10.62
N ALA A 10 -35.13 -3.46 9.42
CA ALA A 10 -33.87 -3.63 8.67
C ALA A 10 -33.59 -2.49 7.67
N LEU A 11 -34.48 -1.52 7.53
CA LEU A 11 -34.34 -0.45 6.50
C LEU A 11 -33.88 0.91 7.06
N LEU A 12 -33.52 1.00 8.34
CA LEU A 12 -33.10 2.26 8.98
C LEU A 12 -31.62 2.32 9.37
N LEU A 13 -30.78 1.39 8.94
CA LEU A 13 -29.35 1.38 9.28
C LEU A 13 -28.41 1.79 8.14
N PHE A 14 -28.93 2.25 6.99
CA PHE A 14 -28.08 2.65 5.85
C PHE A 14 -28.07 4.15 5.52
N THR A 15 -28.54 5.00 6.41
CA THR A 15 -28.53 6.46 6.16
C THR A 15 -27.73 7.24 7.22
N SER A 16 -26.56 6.78 7.60
CA SER A 16 -25.72 7.53 8.55
C SER A 16 -24.23 7.38 8.27
N CYS A 17 -23.81 7.61 7.03
CA CYS A 17 -22.38 7.69 6.68
C CYS A 17 -21.98 9.02 5.99
N ASP A 18 -22.86 10.01 5.92
CA ASP A 18 -22.55 11.27 5.20
C ASP A 18 -22.29 12.49 6.08
N SER A 19 -22.09 12.33 7.39
CA SER A 19 -21.87 13.50 8.27
C SER A 19 -20.58 13.47 9.09
N PHE A 20 -19.57 12.71 8.68
CA PHE A 20 -18.31 12.63 9.44
C PHE A 20 -17.15 13.43 8.82
N PHE A 21 -17.35 14.13 7.70
CA PHE A 21 -16.30 14.89 7.01
C PHE A 21 -16.49 16.42 6.99
N GLU A 22 -17.43 16.97 7.76
CA GLU A 22 -17.48 18.41 7.98
C GLU A 22 -16.98 18.79 9.38
N LYS A 23 -15.68 18.63 9.61
CA LYS A 23 -14.95 19.51 10.50
C LYS A 23 -14.04 20.34 9.64
N GLU A 24 -14.46 21.57 9.34
CA GLU A 24 -13.54 22.65 9.00
C GLU A 24 -12.46 22.69 10.09
N SER A 25 -11.33 22.03 9.84
CA SER A 25 -10.10 22.30 10.58
C SER A 25 -9.62 23.67 10.10
N VAL A 26 -10.01 24.70 10.82
CA VAL A 26 -9.36 26.01 10.70
C VAL A 26 -7.94 25.78 11.16
N LEU A 27 -7.05 25.45 10.23
CA LEU A 27 -5.62 25.45 10.45
C LEU A 27 -5.23 26.85 10.91
N PRO A 28 -4.38 26.99 11.95
CA PRO A 28 -3.94 28.29 12.39
C PRO A 28 -3.27 29.01 11.21
N HIS A 29 -3.81 30.17 10.87
CA HIS A 29 -3.26 31.04 9.84
C HIS A 29 -1.79 31.32 10.18
N ASN A 30 -0.87 30.76 9.39
CA ASN A 30 0.55 31.04 9.51
C ASN A 30 0.82 32.45 8.95
N PRO A 31 1.10 33.47 9.79
CA PRO A 31 1.22 34.85 9.35
C PRO A 31 2.47 35.12 8.51
N GLU A 32 3.37 34.16 8.36
CA GLU A 32 4.65 34.35 7.64
C GLU A 32 4.59 33.85 6.19
N ARG A 33 3.46 33.30 5.75
CA ARG A 33 3.31 32.88 4.34
C ARG A 33 3.02 34.13 3.49
N PRO A 34 3.93 34.53 2.57
CA PRO A 34 3.64 35.64 1.65
C PRO A 34 2.37 35.31 0.85
N GLU A 35 1.43 36.27 0.78
CA GLU A 35 0.24 36.14 -0.06
C GLU A 35 0.66 35.94 -1.51
N LEU A 36 0.55 34.75 -1.98
CA LEU A 36 0.87 34.38 -3.35
C LEU A 36 -0.26 34.85 -4.28
N PRO A 37 0.04 35.43 -5.46
CA PRO A 37 -0.98 35.86 -6.42
C PRO A 37 -1.89 34.71 -6.87
N PRO A 38 -3.09 34.96 -7.43
CA PRO A 38 -4.08 33.92 -7.74
C PRO A 38 -3.54 32.82 -8.68
N ALA A 39 -3.76 31.57 -8.31
CA ALA A 39 -2.99 30.39 -8.65
C ALA A 39 -3.46 29.65 -9.92
N ARG A 40 -3.68 30.30 -11.06
CA ARG A 40 -4.14 29.55 -12.25
C ARG A 40 -3.06 28.92 -13.11
N ASP A 41 -1.78 29.33 -13.01
CA ASP A 41 -0.71 28.83 -13.90
C ASP A 41 0.64 28.64 -13.20
N ARG A 42 0.64 28.41 -11.88
CA ARG A 42 1.89 28.22 -11.17
C ARG A 42 2.36 26.79 -11.27
N ARG A 43 3.67 26.65 -11.40
CA ARG A 43 4.36 25.36 -11.40
C ARG A 43 5.47 25.38 -10.35
N PHE A 44 5.56 24.31 -9.62
CA PHE A 44 6.55 24.16 -8.56
C PHE A 44 7.47 22.98 -8.86
N VAL A 45 8.74 23.19 -8.62
CA VAL A 45 9.75 22.13 -8.69
C VAL A 45 10.08 21.69 -7.28
N VAL A 46 10.23 20.39 -7.07
CA VAL A 46 10.66 19.83 -5.80
C VAL A 46 12.16 20.00 -5.64
N ASP A 47 12.57 20.70 -4.61
CA ASP A 47 13.99 20.87 -4.24
C ASP A 47 14.46 19.71 -3.37
N SER A 48 13.64 19.34 -2.38
CA SER A 48 13.91 18.20 -1.49
C SER A 48 12.64 17.72 -0.81
N ILE A 49 12.69 16.49 -0.32
CA ILE A 49 11.65 15.87 0.49
C ILE A 49 12.28 15.20 1.71
N GLN A 50 11.66 15.36 2.86
CA GLN A 50 12.06 14.71 4.10
C GLN A 50 10.89 13.95 4.69
N SER A 51 11.08 12.65 4.89
CA SER A 51 10.13 11.79 5.59
C SER A 51 10.37 11.82 7.09
N HIS A 52 9.31 11.89 7.87
CA HIS A 52 9.34 11.86 9.34
C HIS A 52 8.87 10.49 9.83
N PHE A 53 9.74 9.50 9.66
CA PHE A 53 9.47 8.14 10.07
C PHE A 53 9.71 7.97 11.58
N ASP A 54 8.70 7.45 12.29
CA ASP A 54 8.78 7.13 13.71
C ASP A 54 8.03 5.83 14.02
N TYR A 55 8.00 5.44 15.32
CA TYR A 55 7.28 4.25 15.77
C TYR A 55 5.78 4.27 15.40
N TRP A 56 5.14 5.45 15.37
CA TRP A 56 3.72 5.60 15.08
C TRP A 56 3.39 5.53 13.59
N SER A 57 4.41 5.60 12.73
CA SER A 57 4.25 5.49 11.29
C SER A 57 3.76 4.11 10.86
N ARG A 58 4.06 3.05 11.63
CA ARG A 58 3.51 1.71 11.42
C ARG A 58 2.09 1.65 11.97
N LYS A 59 1.11 1.33 11.12
CA LYS A 59 -0.32 1.28 11.50
C LYS A 59 -0.78 -0.12 11.86
N SER A 60 -0.64 -1.07 10.96
CA SER A 60 -1.14 -2.43 11.16
C SER A 60 -0.38 -3.41 10.27
N THR A 61 -0.42 -4.68 10.67
CA THR A 61 -0.06 -5.80 9.80
C THR A 61 -1.30 -6.67 9.64
N GLN A 62 -1.64 -7.01 8.42
CA GLN A 62 -2.82 -7.81 8.09
C GLN A 62 -2.41 -8.99 7.21
N GLN A 63 -3.04 -10.13 7.44
CA GLN A 63 -2.91 -11.27 6.53
C GLN A 63 -3.63 -10.93 5.22
N ALA A 64 -2.98 -11.17 4.10
CA ALA A 64 -3.61 -11.13 2.80
C ALA A 64 -4.57 -12.32 2.63
N ASP A 65 -5.49 -12.21 1.69
CA ASP A 65 -6.33 -13.33 1.28
C ASP A 65 -5.47 -14.46 0.74
N GLU A 66 -5.91 -15.68 0.99
CA GLU A 66 -5.23 -16.87 0.48
C GLU A 66 -5.34 -16.93 -1.04
N ILE A 67 -4.22 -17.13 -1.73
CA ILE A 67 -4.15 -17.23 -3.20
C ILE A 67 -3.78 -18.66 -3.61
N CYS A 68 -4.41 -19.17 -4.66
CA CYS A 68 -4.01 -20.44 -5.26
C CYS A 68 -2.73 -20.21 -6.07
N LEU A 69 -1.61 -20.78 -5.64
CA LEU A 69 -0.30 -20.64 -6.29
C LEU A 69 -0.23 -21.50 -7.55
N THR A 70 -0.59 -22.77 -7.40
CA THR A 70 -0.58 -23.75 -8.50
C THR A 70 -1.43 -24.97 -8.15
N ILE A 71 -1.78 -25.72 -9.18
CA ILE A 71 -2.45 -27.01 -9.07
C ILE A 71 -1.57 -28.02 -9.80
N PHE A 72 -1.22 -29.12 -9.14
CA PHE A 72 -0.42 -30.17 -9.71
C PHE A 72 -1.17 -31.50 -9.68
N SER A 73 -1.30 -32.14 -10.85
CA SER A 73 -1.97 -33.44 -10.98
C SER A 73 -0.95 -34.56 -11.25
N ASN A 74 -0.81 -35.47 -10.30
CA ASN A 74 0.03 -36.65 -10.46
C ASN A 74 -0.83 -37.85 -10.91
N SER A 75 -0.84 -38.15 -12.18
CA SER A 75 -1.55 -39.31 -12.76
C SER A 75 -0.71 -40.60 -12.82
N LEU A 76 0.50 -40.59 -12.31
CA LEU A 76 1.44 -41.73 -12.30
C LEU A 76 1.18 -42.65 -11.12
N ASP A 77 1.70 -43.87 -11.21
CA ASP A 77 1.68 -44.89 -10.14
C ASP A 77 2.79 -44.63 -9.09
N SER A 78 3.62 -43.61 -9.27
CA SER A 78 4.73 -43.26 -8.39
C SER A 78 4.57 -41.88 -7.79
N GLU A 79 5.18 -41.65 -6.65
CA GLU A 79 5.30 -40.35 -6.04
C GLU A 79 6.06 -39.38 -6.93
N TRP A 80 5.69 -38.08 -6.85
CA TRP A 80 6.36 -36.99 -7.55
C TRP A 80 6.86 -35.95 -6.55
N HIS A 81 8.07 -35.46 -6.75
CA HIS A 81 8.64 -34.36 -5.96
C HIS A 81 8.37 -33.04 -6.65
N PHE A 82 7.81 -32.09 -5.92
CA PHE A 82 7.43 -30.80 -6.47
C PHE A 82 7.76 -29.67 -5.49
N THR A 83 8.36 -28.61 -6.00
CA THR A 83 8.62 -27.39 -5.24
C THR A 83 7.69 -26.29 -5.76
N PRO A 84 6.66 -25.89 -4.99
CA PRO A 84 5.75 -24.86 -5.42
C PRO A 84 6.44 -23.49 -5.43
N THR A 85 6.16 -22.70 -6.46
CA THR A 85 6.66 -21.32 -6.58
C THR A 85 5.51 -20.42 -6.94
N LEU A 86 5.43 -19.26 -6.29
CA LEU A 86 4.49 -18.20 -6.68
C LEU A 86 5.01 -17.54 -7.97
N GLU A 87 4.34 -17.81 -9.08
CA GLU A 87 4.73 -17.24 -10.38
C GLU A 87 4.28 -15.79 -10.53
N GLU A 88 3.14 -15.43 -9.95
CA GLU A 88 2.63 -14.07 -10.02
C GLU A 88 3.46 -13.11 -9.15
N PRO A 89 3.88 -11.96 -9.71
CA PRO A 89 4.61 -10.96 -8.95
C PRO A 89 3.70 -10.29 -7.93
N LEU A 90 4.19 -10.12 -6.71
CA LEU A 90 3.55 -9.33 -5.67
C LEU A 90 4.09 -7.90 -5.70
N TYR A 91 3.23 -6.92 -5.36
CA TYR A 91 3.58 -5.51 -5.43
C TYR A 91 3.32 -4.80 -4.10
N ASN A 92 4.34 -4.13 -3.61
CA ASN A 92 4.17 -3.07 -2.63
C ASN A 92 3.45 -1.91 -3.30
N TYR A 93 2.66 -1.18 -2.54
CA TYR A 93 2.02 0.03 -3.06
C TYR A 93 2.30 1.24 -2.17
N SER A 94 2.31 2.41 -2.77
CA SER A 94 2.51 3.67 -2.08
C SER A 94 1.84 4.84 -2.80
N CYS A 95 1.45 5.84 -2.02
CA CYS A 95 0.98 7.11 -2.54
C CYS A 95 1.42 8.26 -1.64
N PHE A 96 1.65 9.42 -2.24
CA PHE A 96 1.79 10.68 -1.53
C PHE A 96 0.49 11.46 -1.65
N SER A 97 0.09 12.13 -0.57
CA SER A 97 -1.06 13.03 -0.55
C SER A 97 -0.76 14.26 0.30
N SER A 98 -1.35 15.38 -0.04
CA SER A 98 -1.30 16.59 0.75
C SER A 98 -2.62 17.34 0.60
N GLU A 99 -3.07 17.98 1.68
CA GLU A 99 -4.21 18.88 1.64
C GLU A 99 -3.85 20.26 1.08
N ASP A 100 -2.54 20.55 0.91
CA ASP A 100 -2.09 21.80 0.35
C ASP A 100 -2.37 21.84 -1.17
N PRO A 101 -3.12 22.83 -1.68
CA PRO A 101 -3.48 22.90 -3.10
C PRO A 101 -2.25 23.09 -4.02
N VAL A 102 -1.10 23.45 -3.49
CA VAL A 102 0.16 23.53 -4.23
C VAL A 102 0.63 22.14 -4.65
N PHE A 103 0.24 21.09 -3.92
CA PHE A 103 0.64 19.72 -4.23
C PHE A 103 0.24 19.31 -5.64
N GLU A 104 -0.96 19.70 -6.10
CA GLU A 104 -1.45 19.43 -7.46
C GLU A 104 -0.70 20.22 -8.55
N GLN A 105 0.09 21.21 -8.16
CA GLN A 105 0.84 22.09 -9.07
C GLN A 105 2.32 21.70 -9.18
N ILE A 106 2.71 20.59 -8.54
CA ILE A 106 4.09 20.07 -8.62
C ILE A 106 4.34 19.57 -10.04
N TYR A 107 5.37 20.14 -10.67
CA TYR A 107 5.80 19.81 -12.04
C TYR A 107 6.92 18.76 -12.08
N THR A 108 7.52 18.45 -10.95
CA THR A 108 8.56 17.43 -10.87
C THR A 108 7.98 16.06 -11.23
N ASP A 109 8.53 15.46 -12.27
CA ASP A 109 8.02 14.19 -12.85
C ASP A 109 8.31 13.02 -11.91
N THR A 110 9.58 12.91 -11.50
CA THR A 110 10.06 11.86 -10.60
C THR A 110 11.09 12.39 -9.63
N LEU A 111 11.08 11.87 -8.42
CA LEU A 111 12.05 12.19 -7.37
C LEU A 111 12.50 10.91 -6.65
N LEU A 112 13.79 10.88 -6.28
CA LEU A 112 14.31 9.82 -5.43
C LEU A 112 13.89 10.10 -3.98
N VAL A 113 13.11 9.19 -3.39
CA VAL A 113 12.55 9.33 -2.04
C VAL A 113 12.88 8.09 -1.22
N ARG A 114 13.24 8.27 0.04
CA ARG A 114 13.41 7.16 0.98
C ARG A 114 12.05 6.71 1.51
N THR A 115 11.69 5.50 1.18
CA THR A 115 10.43 4.87 1.61
C THR A 115 10.71 3.50 2.23
N PRO A 116 9.80 2.94 3.03
CA PRO A 116 9.90 1.56 3.49
C PRO A 116 9.99 0.61 2.29
N CYS A 117 10.96 -0.30 2.31
CA CYS A 117 11.17 -1.30 1.27
C CYS A 117 10.81 -2.70 1.74
N TYR A 118 11.28 -3.07 2.92
CA TYR A 118 10.97 -4.37 3.52
C TYR A 118 11.13 -4.32 5.04
N VAL A 119 10.63 -5.37 5.70
CA VAL A 119 10.80 -5.60 7.14
C VAL A 119 11.80 -6.74 7.30
N ASP A 120 12.89 -6.52 8.04
CA ASP A 120 13.90 -7.55 8.28
C ASP A 120 13.45 -8.58 9.34
N ASP A 121 14.24 -9.65 9.50
CA ASP A 121 13.97 -10.74 10.44
C ASP A 121 13.87 -10.27 11.91
N ASP A 122 14.51 -9.15 12.24
CA ASP A 122 14.40 -8.52 13.56
C ASP A 122 13.18 -7.59 13.69
N ASN A 123 12.27 -7.62 12.71
CA ASN A 123 11.08 -6.77 12.62
C ASN A 123 11.41 -5.28 12.55
N ARG A 124 12.55 -4.93 11.95
CA ARG A 124 12.98 -3.57 11.68
C ARG A 124 12.62 -3.18 10.25
N ILE A 125 12.19 -1.94 10.07
CA ILE A 125 11.86 -1.40 8.76
C ILE A 125 13.11 -0.90 8.10
N ILE A 126 13.39 -1.43 6.92
CA ILE A 126 14.49 -0.99 6.08
C ILE A 126 13.96 0.00 5.06
N LEU A 127 14.52 1.21 5.10
CA LEU A 127 14.21 2.27 4.14
C LEU A 127 15.19 2.19 2.96
N GLY A 128 14.64 2.19 1.77
CA GLY A 128 15.40 2.26 0.53
C GLY A 128 15.05 3.47 -0.31
N ASP A 129 15.92 3.79 -1.25
CA ASP A 129 15.68 4.86 -2.21
C ASP A 129 14.76 4.33 -3.33
N SER A 130 13.59 4.92 -3.46
CA SER A 130 12.61 4.61 -4.51
C SER A 130 12.40 5.81 -5.40
N LEU A 131 12.38 5.59 -6.72
CA LEU A 131 12.02 6.62 -7.67
C LEU A 131 10.50 6.78 -7.65
N TYR A 132 10.04 7.95 -7.24
CA TYR A 132 8.61 8.23 -7.06
C TYR A 132 8.12 9.25 -8.08
N SER A 133 6.96 8.99 -8.69
CA SER A 133 6.28 9.92 -9.59
C SER A 133 5.12 10.62 -8.88
N PHE A 134 5.19 11.96 -8.79
CA PHE A 134 4.10 12.78 -8.22
C PHE A 134 2.88 12.89 -9.12
N GLN A 135 2.98 12.44 -10.38
CA GLN A 135 1.86 12.41 -11.32
C GLN A 135 0.98 11.16 -11.15
N GLN A 136 1.46 10.17 -10.41
CA GLN A 136 0.71 8.93 -10.14
C GLN A 136 0.10 8.99 -8.74
N ILE A 137 -1.21 8.76 -8.66
CA ILE A 137 -1.93 8.70 -7.39
C ILE A 137 -1.41 7.55 -6.53
N THR A 138 -1.17 6.39 -7.14
CA THR A 138 -0.62 5.21 -6.47
C THR A 138 0.49 4.62 -7.32
N GLN A 139 1.63 4.37 -6.70
CA GLN A 139 2.76 3.71 -7.33
C GLN A 139 2.89 2.28 -6.79
N GLN A 140 3.22 1.36 -7.69
CA GLN A 140 3.50 -0.03 -7.36
C GLN A 140 4.99 -0.33 -7.60
N THR A 141 5.60 -1.03 -6.65
CA THR A 141 6.96 -1.56 -6.78
C THR A 141 6.96 -3.05 -6.51
N LEU A 142 7.75 -3.80 -7.27
CA LEU A 142 7.86 -5.25 -7.07
C LEU A 142 8.34 -5.54 -5.64
N ALA A 143 7.64 -6.45 -4.94
CA ALA A 143 8.06 -6.93 -3.64
C ALA A 143 9.18 -7.97 -3.82
N GLU A 144 10.30 -7.75 -3.13
CA GLU A 144 11.44 -8.67 -3.10
C GLU A 144 11.27 -9.64 -1.93
N ILE A 145 10.49 -10.69 -2.14
CA ILE A 145 10.28 -11.77 -1.16
C ILE A 145 10.68 -13.12 -1.77
N ASP A 146 11.04 -14.10 -0.92
CA ASP A 146 11.18 -15.48 -1.36
C ASP A 146 9.80 -16.06 -1.68
N ARG A 147 9.62 -16.45 -2.94
CA ARG A 147 8.36 -16.98 -3.47
C ARG A 147 8.40 -18.50 -3.64
N THR A 148 9.41 -19.15 -3.06
CA THR A 148 9.62 -20.59 -3.23
C THR A 148 9.21 -21.31 -1.95
N GLY A 149 8.33 -22.30 -2.08
CA GLY A 149 7.94 -23.19 -0.99
C GLY A 149 8.95 -24.34 -0.79
N GLU A 150 8.71 -25.13 0.25
CA GLU A 150 9.48 -26.35 0.48
C GLU A 150 9.10 -27.45 -0.52
N GLU A 151 10.09 -28.30 -0.83
CA GLU A 151 9.85 -29.49 -1.66
C GLU A 151 8.80 -30.39 -0.99
N THR A 152 7.79 -30.78 -1.76
CA THR A 152 6.65 -31.57 -1.29
C THR A 152 6.51 -32.84 -2.13
N ILE A 153 6.18 -33.95 -1.47
CA ILE A 153 5.88 -35.22 -2.14
C ILE A 153 4.40 -35.24 -2.52
N ILE A 154 4.14 -35.40 -3.81
CA ILE A 154 2.81 -35.54 -4.37
C ILE A 154 2.49 -37.02 -4.52
N PRO A 155 1.47 -37.58 -3.81
CA PRO A 155 1.10 -39.00 -3.92
C PRO A 155 0.65 -39.36 -5.32
N PRO A 156 0.72 -40.67 -5.67
CA PRO A 156 0.15 -41.16 -6.92
C PRO A 156 -1.37 -40.90 -7.03
N HIS A 157 -1.84 -40.65 -8.24
CA HIS A 157 -3.25 -40.49 -8.56
C HIS A 157 -3.95 -39.40 -7.71
N THR A 158 -3.24 -38.26 -7.48
CA THR A 158 -3.79 -37.14 -6.73
C THR A 158 -3.69 -35.83 -7.50
N GLU A 159 -4.67 -34.97 -7.27
CA GLU A 159 -4.61 -33.57 -7.61
C GLU A 159 -4.30 -32.76 -6.34
N THR A 160 -3.24 -31.96 -6.36
CA THR A 160 -2.73 -31.23 -5.20
C THR A 160 -2.78 -29.75 -5.47
N TYR A 161 -3.42 -29.02 -4.57
CA TYR A 161 -3.59 -27.58 -4.59
C TYR A 161 -2.60 -26.95 -3.61
N PHE A 162 -1.87 -25.94 -4.07
CA PHE A 162 -0.96 -25.15 -3.26
C PHE A 162 -1.53 -23.75 -3.07
N TYR A 163 -1.75 -23.37 -1.83
CA TYR A 163 -2.28 -22.08 -1.46
C TYR A 163 -1.21 -21.29 -0.70
N GLY A 164 -0.98 -20.05 -1.13
CA GLY A 164 -0.05 -19.13 -0.47
C GLY A 164 -0.77 -18.10 0.38
N ARG A 165 -0.17 -17.75 1.51
CA ARG A 165 -0.60 -16.66 2.36
C ARG A 165 0.61 -15.87 2.81
N TYR A 166 0.51 -14.54 2.78
CA TYR A 166 1.52 -13.59 3.22
C TYR A 166 0.87 -12.47 4.01
N SER A 167 1.64 -11.66 4.69
CA SER A 167 1.09 -10.48 5.36
C SER A 167 1.55 -9.16 4.71
N ILE A 168 0.78 -8.11 4.94
CA ILE A 168 1.05 -6.76 4.47
C ILE A 168 1.13 -5.85 5.69
N THR A 169 2.22 -5.11 5.80
CA THR A 169 2.37 -4.07 6.83
C THR A 169 2.09 -2.70 6.24
N TYR A 170 1.15 -1.98 6.83
CA TYR A 170 0.71 -0.67 6.42
C TYR A 170 1.40 0.43 7.21
N TYR A 171 1.74 1.52 6.52
CA TYR A 171 2.42 2.68 7.08
C TYR A 171 1.73 3.98 6.65
N ASP A 172 1.72 4.96 7.57
CA ASP A 172 1.45 6.36 7.28
C ASP A 172 2.66 7.17 7.77
N ILE A 173 3.34 7.86 6.88
CA ILE A 173 4.57 8.60 7.18
C ILE A 173 4.35 10.05 6.82
N ALA A 174 4.40 10.92 7.83
CA ALA A 174 4.39 12.36 7.59
C ALA A 174 5.65 12.77 6.82
N TYR A 175 5.54 13.77 5.97
CA TYR A 175 6.67 14.30 5.23
C TYR A 175 6.55 15.81 5.03
N THR A 176 7.72 16.43 4.75
CA THR A 176 7.85 17.83 4.37
C THR A 176 8.46 17.91 2.98
N ILE A 177 7.87 18.69 2.08
CA ILE A 177 8.41 18.98 0.75
C ILE A 177 8.82 20.44 0.69
N TRP A 178 10.06 20.70 0.27
CA TRP A 178 10.56 22.03 -0.11
C TRP A 178 10.42 22.18 -1.61
N LEU A 179 9.80 23.28 -2.00
CA LEU A 179 9.45 23.58 -3.38
C LEU A 179 9.93 24.98 -3.75
N THR A 180 10.29 25.16 -5.03
CA THR A 180 10.53 26.48 -5.61
C THR A 180 9.52 26.74 -6.72
N GLU A 181 8.82 27.88 -6.65
CA GLU A 181 7.96 28.36 -7.74
C GLU A 181 8.81 28.74 -8.95
N MET A 182 8.47 28.17 -10.12
CA MET A 182 9.34 28.25 -11.30
C MET A 182 9.53 29.65 -11.87
N THR A 183 8.52 30.52 -11.76
CA THR A 183 8.55 31.88 -12.33
C THR A 183 9.16 32.90 -11.38
N SER A 184 8.69 32.94 -10.15
CA SER A 184 9.13 33.92 -9.14
C SER A 184 10.38 33.50 -8.38
N GLN A 185 10.76 32.22 -8.49
CA GLN A 185 11.85 31.60 -7.71
C GLN A 185 11.60 31.69 -6.19
N THR A 186 10.34 31.77 -5.79
CA THR A 186 9.96 31.86 -4.38
C THR A 186 9.95 30.47 -3.76
N PRO A 187 10.72 30.21 -2.68
CA PRO A 187 10.67 28.95 -1.98
C PRO A 187 9.40 28.86 -1.13
N ILE A 188 8.81 27.68 -1.09
CA ILE A 188 7.69 27.33 -0.21
C ILE A 188 7.90 25.94 0.39
N THR A 189 7.19 25.66 1.47
CA THR A 189 7.20 24.35 2.12
C THR A 189 5.77 23.86 2.29
N ILE A 190 5.53 22.62 1.95
CA ILE A 190 4.25 21.96 2.19
C ILE A 190 4.45 20.70 3.01
N GLU A 191 3.42 20.30 3.72
CA GLU A 191 3.36 19.05 4.47
C GLU A 191 2.36 18.09 3.84
N GLY A 192 2.54 16.80 4.09
CA GLY A 192 1.64 15.77 3.61
C GLY A 192 1.90 14.43 4.26
N MET A 193 1.33 13.40 3.64
CA MET A 193 1.37 12.03 4.11
C MET A 193 1.79 11.09 2.99
N TRP A 194 2.77 10.23 3.27
CA TRP A 194 3.02 9.04 2.48
C TRP A 194 2.29 7.86 3.12
N GLN A 195 1.53 7.13 2.32
CA GLN A 195 0.82 5.93 2.73
C GLN A 195 1.27 4.76 1.86
N GLY A 196 1.53 3.62 2.49
CA GLY A 196 2.00 2.46 1.75
C GLY A 196 1.67 1.14 2.44
N GLY A 197 1.66 0.08 1.64
CA GLY A 197 1.58 -1.31 2.08
C GLY A 197 2.79 -2.08 1.59
N ILE A 198 3.53 -2.66 2.51
CA ILE A 198 4.73 -3.45 2.25
C ILE A 198 4.41 -4.91 2.51
N ILE A 199 4.64 -5.74 1.51
CA ILE A 199 4.50 -7.19 1.64
C ILE A 199 5.68 -7.71 2.46
N ASN A 200 5.37 -8.46 3.51
CA ASN A 200 6.38 -9.09 4.35
C ASN A 200 6.88 -10.39 3.71
N ASP A 201 8.13 -10.73 3.97
CA ASP A 201 8.73 -12.00 3.53
C ASP A 201 8.35 -13.13 4.50
N ASP A 202 7.04 -13.41 4.58
CA ASP A 202 6.45 -14.41 5.46
C ASP A 202 5.50 -15.36 4.72
N LEU A 203 5.78 -15.60 3.41
CA LEU A 203 4.97 -16.48 2.60
C LEU A 203 4.89 -17.89 3.23
N THR A 204 3.69 -18.30 3.58
CA THR A 204 3.40 -19.66 4.04
C THR A 204 2.58 -20.40 3.01
N ILE A 205 2.86 -21.69 2.81
CA ILE A 205 2.17 -22.53 1.83
C ILE A 205 1.34 -23.58 2.55
N ARG A 206 0.05 -23.61 2.25
CA ARG A 206 -0.88 -24.68 2.64
C ARG A 206 -1.13 -25.62 1.46
N ILE A 207 -1.14 -26.90 1.73
CA ILE A 207 -1.27 -27.93 0.73
C ILE A 207 -2.56 -28.72 0.98
N GLU A 208 -3.30 -29.00 -0.09
CA GLU A 208 -4.52 -29.79 -0.05
C GLU A 208 -4.53 -30.78 -1.22
N SER A 209 -4.68 -32.08 -0.94
CA SER A 209 -4.64 -33.14 -1.96
C SER A 209 -5.95 -33.90 -2.02
N HIS A 210 -6.40 -34.17 -3.22
CA HIS A 210 -7.60 -34.93 -3.50
C HIS A 210 -7.29 -36.09 -4.46
N PRO A 211 -7.90 -37.29 -4.31
CA PRO A 211 -7.80 -38.36 -5.30
C PRO A 211 -8.31 -37.89 -6.68
N LEU A 212 -7.63 -38.32 -7.75
CA LEU A 212 -8.05 -38.11 -9.13
C LEU A 212 -9.21 -39.01 -9.50
#